data_9309be4121ca074fa3b549b00d6b9fbb
#
_entry.id   9309be4121ca074fa3b549b00d6b9fbb
#
_cell.length_a   1.000
_cell.length_b   1.000
_cell.length_c   1.000
_cell.angle_alpha   90.00
_cell.angle_beta   90.00
_cell.angle_gamma   90.00
#
_symmetry.space_group_name_H-M   'P 1'
#
loop_
_entity.id
_entity.type
_entity.pdbx_description
1 polymer ?
#
loop_
_entity_poly.entity_id
_entity_poly.type
_entity_poly.pdbx_seq_one_letter_code
_entity_poly.pdbx_strand_id
1 'polypeptide(L)'
;DVSDEIRNKIFPIGEGQGIIVGSQIIRDQFTTDDVRRDATFLEIYSKDIETGQPKYYSNIVLKGQGLTKDGYRHFCSDVIIYRYADILLLTAEAKNALNMDPSSEINEIRKRAYKDKYEQHIFTKGTQAENDKAILKERLLEFAFEGKRWWDLIRFDAAFELVPSLSLFNGNKAKLLF
;
A
#
# COMPACT_ATOMS: atom_id res chain seq x y z
N ASP A 1 17.73 9.20 -18.90
CA ASP A 1 18.52 9.58 -17.73
C ASP A 1 17.58 10.09 -16.65
N VAL A 2 17.68 9.53 -15.46
CA VAL A 2 17.01 10.03 -14.26
C VAL A 2 17.67 11.35 -13.90
N SER A 3 16.90 12.40 -13.68
CA SER A 3 17.47 13.71 -13.35
C SER A 3 18.33 13.60 -12.08
N ASP A 4 19.40 14.39 -12.00
CA ASP A 4 20.30 14.42 -10.84
C ASP A 4 19.54 14.80 -9.55
N GLU A 5 18.47 15.61 -9.67
CA GLU A 5 17.58 15.94 -8.55
C GLU A 5 16.91 14.68 -7.96
N ILE A 6 16.34 13.82 -8.81
CA ILE A 6 15.73 12.55 -8.38
C ILE A 6 16.80 11.60 -7.84
N ARG A 7 17.93 11.50 -8.52
CA ARG A 7 19.08 10.69 -8.07
C ARG A 7 19.55 11.10 -6.69
N ASN A 8 19.79 12.38 -6.46
CA ASN A 8 20.26 12.92 -5.18
C ASN A 8 19.23 12.77 -4.06
N LYS A 9 17.94 12.85 -4.38
CA LYS A 9 16.85 12.68 -3.40
C LYS A 9 16.70 11.22 -2.96
N ILE A 10 16.94 10.27 -3.86
CA ILE A 10 16.69 8.85 -3.63
C ILE A 10 17.96 8.13 -3.15
N PHE A 11 19.08 8.46 -3.76
CA PHE A 11 20.38 7.81 -3.53
C PHE A 11 21.45 8.87 -3.35
N PRO A 12 21.57 9.44 -2.14
CA PRO A 12 22.64 10.42 -1.88
C PRO A 12 24.03 9.90 -2.26
N ILE A 13 24.19 8.56 -2.41
CA ILE A 13 25.48 7.91 -2.71
C ILE A 13 25.40 6.95 -3.90
N GLY A 14 24.30 6.94 -4.65
CA GLY A 14 24.24 6.23 -5.94
C GLY A 14 24.02 4.72 -5.92
N GLU A 15 23.65 4.12 -4.78
CA GLU A 15 23.45 2.67 -4.70
C GLU A 15 21.99 2.29 -4.49
N GLY A 16 21.34 1.84 -5.54
CA GLY A 16 20.02 1.22 -5.50
C GLY A 16 19.82 0.30 -6.69
N GLN A 17 19.48 -0.97 -6.43
CA GLN A 17 19.34 -1.98 -7.47
C GLN A 17 17.92 -2.12 -8.00
N GLY A 18 16.92 -1.40 -7.44
CA GLY A 18 15.53 -1.45 -7.90
C GLY A 18 14.88 -2.83 -7.79
N ILE A 19 15.30 -3.63 -6.82
CA ILE A 19 14.87 -5.04 -6.67
C ILE A 19 13.38 -5.12 -6.29
N ILE A 20 12.90 -4.16 -5.49
CA ILE A 20 11.50 -4.09 -5.07
C ILE A 20 10.89 -2.80 -5.57
N VAL A 21 9.89 -2.93 -6.44
CA VAL A 21 9.12 -1.82 -6.98
C VAL A 21 7.62 -2.09 -6.81
N GLY A 22 6.83 -1.03 -6.67
CA GLY A 22 5.38 -1.14 -6.66
C GLY A 22 4.86 -1.46 -8.06
N SER A 23 4.12 -2.57 -8.19
CA SER A 23 3.47 -2.90 -9.46
C SER A 23 2.41 -1.86 -9.83
N GLN A 24 2.02 -1.82 -11.10
CA GLN A 24 0.91 -0.99 -11.57
C GLN A 24 -0.37 -1.27 -10.76
N ILE A 25 -0.63 -2.56 -10.48
CA ILE A 25 -1.82 -2.99 -9.74
C ILE A 25 -1.93 -2.28 -8.39
N ILE A 26 -0.84 -2.21 -7.60
CA ILE A 26 -0.89 -1.54 -6.29
C ILE A 26 -0.94 -0.02 -6.45
N ARG A 27 -0.26 0.56 -7.41
CA ARG A 27 -0.25 2.02 -7.62
C ARG A 27 -1.63 2.55 -8.00
N ASP A 28 -2.36 1.83 -8.87
CA ASP A 28 -3.71 2.18 -9.32
C ASP A 28 -4.78 2.05 -8.20
N GLN A 29 -4.40 1.45 -7.07
CA GLN A 29 -5.30 1.38 -5.93
C GLN A 29 -5.43 2.70 -5.17
N PHE A 30 -4.43 3.57 -5.25
CA PHE A 30 -4.44 4.86 -4.58
C PHE A 30 -5.06 5.92 -5.49
N THR A 31 -5.95 6.72 -4.95
CA THR A 31 -6.44 7.93 -5.60
C THR A 31 -5.41 9.06 -5.47
N THR A 32 -5.50 10.06 -6.33
CA THR A 32 -4.52 11.18 -6.36
C THR A 32 -4.58 12.07 -5.12
N ASP A 33 -5.66 12.03 -4.38
CA ASP A 33 -5.89 12.76 -3.13
C ASP A 33 -5.60 11.95 -1.87
N ASP A 34 -5.20 10.67 -2.00
CA ASP A 34 -4.73 9.85 -0.89
C ASP A 34 -3.25 10.15 -0.61
N VAL A 35 -2.97 10.88 0.47
CA VAL A 35 -1.59 11.26 0.82
C VAL A 35 -0.67 10.07 1.12
N ARG A 36 -1.23 8.88 1.34
CA ARG A 36 -0.44 7.65 1.52
C ARG A 36 0.25 7.22 0.23
N ARG A 37 -0.29 7.58 -0.94
CA ARG A 37 0.33 7.31 -2.24
C ARG A 37 1.76 7.83 -2.28
N ASP A 38 1.91 9.13 -2.06
CA ASP A 38 3.22 9.79 -2.13
C ASP A 38 4.12 9.48 -0.93
N ALA A 39 3.54 9.05 0.20
CA ALA A 39 4.28 8.51 1.33
C ALA A 39 4.76 7.06 1.13
N THR A 40 4.17 6.33 0.18
CA THR A 40 4.51 4.93 -0.10
C THR A 40 5.45 4.81 -1.29
N PHE A 41 5.23 5.61 -2.35
CA PHE A 41 5.98 5.55 -3.59
C PHE A 41 6.56 6.90 -3.98
N LEU A 42 7.78 6.88 -4.50
CA LEU A 42 8.31 7.94 -5.33
C LEU A 42 8.34 7.45 -6.78
N GLU A 43 7.47 7.99 -7.61
CA GLU A 43 7.43 7.65 -9.03
C GLU A 43 8.55 8.38 -9.79
N ILE A 44 9.22 7.65 -10.67
CA ILE A 44 10.30 8.14 -11.51
C ILE A 44 9.82 8.20 -12.94
N TYR A 45 9.99 9.34 -13.57
CA TYR A 45 9.65 9.57 -14.96
C TYR A 45 10.93 9.87 -15.75
N SER A 46 11.05 9.30 -16.96
CA SER A 46 12.03 9.68 -17.96
C SER A 46 11.36 10.56 -19.03
N LYS A 47 12.17 11.24 -19.85
CA LYS A 47 11.64 11.85 -21.08
C LYS A 47 11.52 10.77 -22.16
N ASP A 48 10.37 10.69 -22.76
CA ASP A 48 10.18 9.92 -23.99
C ASP A 48 11.04 10.54 -25.11
N ILE A 49 11.79 9.70 -25.80
CA ILE A 49 12.79 10.18 -26.81
C ILE A 49 12.08 10.78 -28.03
N GLU A 50 10.92 10.25 -28.41
CA GLU A 50 10.19 10.68 -29.61
C GLU A 50 9.34 11.92 -29.35
N THR A 51 8.65 11.96 -28.21
CA THR A 51 7.66 13.00 -27.88
C THR A 51 8.16 14.08 -26.94
N GLY A 52 9.27 13.82 -26.25
CA GLY A 52 9.81 14.69 -25.20
C GLY A 52 8.94 14.76 -23.93
N GLN A 53 7.81 14.03 -23.89
CA GLN A 53 6.88 14.04 -22.76
C GLN A 53 7.35 13.14 -21.63
N PRO A 54 6.92 13.42 -20.38
CA PRO A 54 7.20 12.55 -19.26
C PRO A 54 6.59 11.16 -19.47
N LYS A 55 7.43 10.11 -19.38
CA LYS A 55 7.05 8.71 -19.47
C LYS A 55 7.43 8.02 -18.17
N TYR A 56 6.47 7.32 -17.56
CA TYR A 56 6.75 6.52 -16.37
C TYR A 56 7.88 5.52 -16.65
N TYR A 57 8.87 5.51 -15.77
CA TYR A 57 10.02 4.63 -15.85
C TYR A 57 10.01 3.57 -14.76
N SER A 58 9.90 3.99 -13.50
CA SER A 58 9.93 3.12 -12.33
C SER A 58 9.33 3.82 -11.10
N ASN A 59 9.34 3.15 -9.98
CA ASN A 59 9.07 3.77 -8.68
C ASN A 59 9.99 3.20 -7.61
N ILE A 60 10.06 3.90 -6.50
CA ILE A 60 10.81 3.49 -5.33
C ILE A 60 9.85 3.43 -4.16
N VAL A 61 9.93 2.35 -3.39
CA VAL A 61 9.20 2.19 -2.15
C VAL A 61 9.89 3.01 -1.05
N LEU A 62 9.15 3.94 -0.44
CA LEU A 62 9.69 4.85 0.57
C LEU A 62 9.59 4.28 2.00
N LYS A 63 8.66 3.37 2.24
CA LYS A 63 8.50 2.73 3.55
C LYS A 63 9.74 1.92 3.91
N GLY A 64 10.24 2.09 5.13
CA GLY A 64 11.41 1.36 5.62
C GLY A 64 12.75 1.81 5.02
N GLN A 65 12.80 2.97 4.36
CA GLN A 65 14.03 3.45 3.71
C GLN A 65 15.16 3.83 4.67
N GLY A 66 14.91 3.90 5.97
CA GLY A 66 15.92 4.36 6.94
C GLY A 66 16.15 5.87 6.88
N LEU A 67 17.33 6.28 7.28
CA LEU A 67 17.77 7.69 7.23
C LEU A 67 19.14 7.81 6.56
N THR A 68 19.41 9.00 6.04
CA THR A 68 20.73 9.36 5.50
C THR A 68 21.49 10.21 6.52
N LYS A 69 22.68 9.78 6.91
CA LYS A 69 23.56 10.49 7.81
C LYS A 69 24.99 10.45 7.26
N ASP A 70 25.67 11.59 7.28
CA ASP A 70 27.06 11.76 6.82
C ASP A 70 27.28 11.24 5.37
N GLY A 71 26.27 11.41 4.51
CA GLY A 71 26.31 10.94 3.13
C GLY A 71 26.03 9.44 2.95
N TYR A 72 25.80 8.67 4.00
CA TYR A 72 25.50 7.23 3.95
C TYR A 72 24.07 6.93 4.34
N ARG A 73 23.46 5.93 3.67
CA ARG A 73 22.14 5.42 4.03
C ARG A 73 22.27 4.40 5.15
N HIS A 74 21.53 4.63 6.22
CA HIS A 74 21.43 3.72 7.37
C HIS A 74 20.05 3.09 7.38
N PHE A 75 19.99 1.75 7.24
CA PHE A 75 18.76 0.97 7.37
C PHE A 75 18.48 0.71 8.86
N CYS A 76 18.04 1.74 9.56
CA CYS A 76 17.79 1.71 11.01
C CYS A 76 16.29 1.84 11.33
N SER A 77 15.42 1.63 10.36
CA SER A 77 13.98 1.61 10.63
C SER A 77 13.60 0.34 11.37
N ASP A 78 12.85 0.47 12.45
CA ASP A 78 12.29 -0.68 13.17
C ASP A 78 11.33 -1.46 12.28
N VAL A 79 11.32 -2.78 12.43
CA VAL A 79 10.32 -3.64 11.83
C VAL A 79 9.03 -3.53 12.65
N ILE A 80 8.05 -2.83 12.12
CA ILE A 80 6.77 -2.63 12.79
C ILE A 80 5.92 -3.89 12.65
N ILE A 81 5.72 -4.62 13.76
CA ILE A 81 4.86 -5.79 13.79
C ILE A 81 3.38 -5.37 13.86
N TYR A 82 3.04 -4.49 14.78
CA TYR A 82 1.71 -3.88 14.90
C TYR A 82 1.81 -2.39 15.18
N ARG A 83 0.86 -1.63 14.68
CA ARG A 83 0.70 -0.19 14.93
C ARG A 83 -0.77 0.15 15.12
N TYR A 84 -1.07 1.35 15.57
CA TYR A 84 -2.45 1.74 15.91
C TYR A 84 -3.46 1.50 14.80
N ALA A 85 -3.08 1.74 13.54
CA ALA A 85 -3.93 1.44 12.39
C ALA A 85 -4.28 -0.06 12.25
N ASP A 86 -3.38 -0.98 12.69
CA ASP A 86 -3.71 -2.41 12.74
C ASP A 86 -4.85 -2.68 13.71
N ILE A 87 -4.78 -2.07 14.90
CA ILE A 87 -5.81 -2.25 15.92
C ILE A 87 -7.15 -1.70 15.42
N LEU A 88 -7.15 -0.53 14.79
CA LEU A 88 -8.37 0.04 14.19
C LEU A 88 -8.98 -0.92 13.16
N LEU A 89 -8.19 -1.39 12.18
CA LEU A 89 -8.73 -2.23 11.11
C LEU A 89 -9.07 -3.67 11.57
N LEU A 90 -8.38 -4.20 12.56
CA LEU A 90 -8.78 -5.47 13.20
C LEU A 90 -10.08 -5.29 14.02
N THR A 91 -10.25 -4.14 14.68
CA THR A 91 -11.51 -3.82 15.37
C THR A 91 -12.66 -3.65 14.38
N ALA A 92 -12.43 -2.98 13.24
CA ALA A 92 -13.41 -2.86 12.16
C ALA A 92 -13.84 -4.24 11.63
N GLU A 93 -12.88 -5.13 11.40
CA GLU A 93 -13.12 -6.52 10.96
C GLU A 93 -13.96 -7.29 11.99
N ALA A 94 -13.60 -7.22 13.27
CA ALA A 94 -14.34 -7.88 14.35
C ALA A 94 -15.77 -7.32 14.49
N LYS A 95 -15.94 -6.01 14.41
CA LYS A 95 -17.26 -5.37 14.40
C LYS A 95 -18.12 -5.85 13.24
N ASN A 96 -17.54 -5.89 12.03
CA ASN A 96 -18.26 -6.36 10.84
C ASN A 96 -18.69 -7.82 10.98
N ALA A 97 -17.82 -8.69 11.49
CA ALA A 97 -18.16 -10.10 11.75
C ALA A 97 -19.31 -10.26 12.76
N LEU A 98 -19.43 -9.34 13.71
CA LEU A 98 -20.51 -9.28 14.70
C LEU A 98 -21.75 -8.49 14.23
N ASN A 99 -21.82 -8.08 12.95
CA ASN A 99 -22.84 -7.19 12.39
C ASN A 99 -22.94 -5.81 13.05
N MET A 100 -21.91 -5.41 13.77
CA MET A 100 -21.77 -4.05 14.31
C MET A 100 -21.29 -3.08 13.24
N ASP A 101 -21.33 -1.79 13.52
CA ASP A 101 -20.88 -0.75 12.57
C ASP A 101 -19.36 -0.52 12.67
N PRO A 102 -18.57 -0.78 11.60
CA PRO A 102 -17.13 -0.55 11.57
C PRO A 102 -16.74 0.86 11.09
N SER A 103 -17.70 1.75 10.85
CA SER A 103 -17.45 3.03 10.17
C SER A 103 -16.52 3.94 10.95
N SER A 104 -16.56 3.92 12.28
CA SER A 104 -15.72 4.77 13.11
C SER A 104 -14.23 4.48 12.93
N GLU A 105 -13.85 3.22 12.91
CA GLU A 105 -12.47 2.77 12.77
C GLU A 105 -11.90 3.06 11.38
N ILE A 106 -12.68 2.77 10.34
CA ILE A 106 -12.30 3.01 8.96
C ILE A 106 -12.16 4.52 8.71
N ASN A 107 -13.10 5.30 9.20
CA ASN A 107 -13.12 6.74 9.00
C ASN A 107 -12.00 7.47 9.75
N GLU A 108 -11.55 6.96 10.89
CA GLU A 108 -10.38 7.51 11.57
C GLU A 108 -9.12 7.41 10.69
N ILE A 109 -8.94 6.29 10.01
CA ILE A 109 -7.82 6.10 9.07
C ILE A 109 -8.00 7.01 7.85
N ARG A 110 -9.20 7.04 7.25
CA ARG A 110 -9.49 7.86 6.07
C ARG A 110 -9.35 9.36 6.34
N LYS A 111 -9.72 9.82 7.50
CA LYS A 111 -9.53 11.22 7.91
C LYS A 111 -8.06 11.64 7.84
N ARG A 112 -7.16 10.77 8.28
CA ARG A 112 -5.72 10.99 8.16
C ARG A 112 -5.23 10.88 6.71
N ALA A 113 -5.77 9.93 5.95
CA ALA A 113 -5.33 9.62 4.59
C ALA A 113 -5.77 10.68 3.57
N TYR A 114 -6.94 11.26 3.74
CA TYR A 114 -7.53 12.20 2.78
C TYR A 114 -7.59 13.65 3.27
N LYS A 115 -7.24 13.92 4.54
CA LYS A 115 -7.14 15.28 5.13
C LYS A 115 -8.36 16.14 4.81
N ASP A 116 -8.16 17.25 4.10
CA ASP A 116 -9.20 18.19 3.67
C ASP A 116 -10.18 17.62 2.63
N LYS A 117 -9.85 16.51 2.00
CA LYS A 117 -10.73 15.78 1.08
C LYS A 117 -11.53 14.65 1.74
N TYR A 118 -11.38 14.47 3.06
CA TYR A 118 -12.00 13.36 3.80
C TYR A 118 -13.50 13.23 3.57
N GLU A 119 -14.24 14.34 3.47
CA GLU A 119 -15.70 14.34 3.27
C GLU A 119 -16.14 13.59 2.00
N GLN A 120 -15.28 13.50 0.99
CA GLN A 120 -15.52 12.77 -0.26
C GLN A 120 -15.23 11.27 -0.14
N HIS A 121 -14.62 10.85 0.97
CA HIS A 121 -14.13 9.49 1.21
C HIS A 121 -14.71 8.86 2.49
N ILE A 122 -15.76 9.46 3.06
CA ILE A 122 -16.42 8.91 4.25
C ILE A 122 -16.93 7.50 3.91
N PHE A 123 -16.56 6.55 4.75
CA PHE A 123 -17.13 5.21 4.70
C PHE A 123 -18.43 5.16 5.50
N THR A 124 -19.44 4.54 4.91
CA THR A 124 -20.72 4.23 5.56
C THR A 124 -20.94 2.72 5.54
N LYS A 125 -21.51 2.17 6.62
CA LYS A 125 -21.81 0.75 6.74
C LYS A 125 -22.73 0.29 5.61
N GLY A 126 -22.32 -0.75 4.90
CA GLY A 126 -23.10 -1.51 3.95
C GLY A 126 -23.44 -2.90 4.49
N THR A 127 -23.62 -3.85 3.60
CA THR A 127 -23.71 -5.26 3.92
C THR A 127 -22.37 -5.79 4.46
N GLN A 128 -22.39 -6.92 5.16
CA GLN A 128 -21.16 -7.53 5.69
C GLN A 128 -20.11 -7.77 4.59
N ALA A 129 -20.53 -8.28 3.43
CA ALA A 129 -19.62 -8.54 2.31
C ALA A 129 -19.05 -7.25 1.68
N GLU A 130 -19.83 -6.17 1.60
CA GLU A 130 -19.35 -4.88 1.14
C GLU A 130 -18.36 -4.27 2.13
N ASN A 131 -18.64 -4.38 3.43
CA ASN A 131 -17.74 -3.92 4.48
C ASN A 131 -16.43 -4.71 4.47
N ASP A 132 -16.46 -6.03 4.28
CA ASP A 132 -15.26 -6.87 4.16
C ASP A 132 -14.36 -6.42 2.99
N LYS A 133 -14.94 -6.13 1.84
CA LYS A 133 -14.20 -5.58 0.69
C LYS A 133 -13.60 -4.22 1.00
N ALA A 134 -14.34 -3.35 1.67
CA ALA A 134 -13.86 -2.02 2.06
C ALA A 134 -12.72 -2.11 3.08
N ILE A 135 -12.83 -2.97 4.10
CA ILE A 135 -11.78 -3.21 5.10
C ILE A 135 -10.53 -3.79 4.42
N LEU A 136 -10.69 -4.80 3.57
CA LEU A 136 -9.57 -5.42 2.85
C LEU A 136 -8.87 -4.43 1.90
N LYS A 137 -9.63 -3.51 1.29
CA LYS A 137 -9.10 -2.40 0.49
C LYS A 137 -8.35 -1.39 1.37
N GLU A 138 -8.92 -0.98 2.48
CA GLU A 138 -8.30 -0.03 3.40
C GLU A 138 -6.99 -0.58 3.97
N ARG A 139 -6.96 -1.88 4.34
CA ARG A 139 -5.75 -2.59 4.77
C ARG A 139 -4.67 -2.61 3.69
N LEU A 140 -5.05 -2.80 2.42
CA LEU A 140 -4.11 -2.74 1.30
C LEU A 140 -3.44 -1.37 1.20
N LEU A 141 -4.21 -0.28 1.25
CA LEU A 141 -3.70 1.08 1.14
C LEU A 141 -2.84 1.45 2.36
N GLU A 142 -3.29 1.09 3.54
CA GLU A 142 -2.63 1.44 4.80
C GLU A 142 -1.32 0.68 5.00
N PHE A 143 -1.30 -0.63 4.69
CA PHE A 143 -0.18 -1.53 4.98
C PHE A 143 0.60 -1.96 3.75
N ALA A 144 0.50 -1.24 2.64
CA ALA A 144 1.32 -1.51 1.46
C ALA A 144 2.81 -1.59 1.86
N PHE A 145 3.49 -2.67 1.47
CA PHE A 145 4.89 -2.99 1.78
C PHE A 145 5.24 -3.22 3.28
N GLU A 146 4.24 -3.46 4.12
CA GLU A 146 4.45 -3.83 5.53
C GLU A 146 4.32 -5.36 5.78
N GLY A 147 4.30 -6.18 4.73
CA GLY A 147 4.29 -7.64 4.82
C GLY A 147 2.96 -8.27 5.25
N LYS A 148 1.85 -7.50 5.31
CA LYS A 148 0.58 -7.96 5.87
C LYS A 148 -0.39 -8.52 4.84
N ARG A 149 -0.27 -8.11 3.57
CA ARG A 149 -1.27 -8.38 2.52
C ARG A 149 -1.60 -9.85 2.34
N TRP A 150 -0.59 -10.73 2.39
CA TRP A 150 -0.80 -12.17 2.20
C TRP A 150 -1.74 -12.76 3.26
N TRP A 151 -1.52 -12.41 4.52
CA TRP A 151 -2.34 -12.87 5.64
C TRP A 151 -3.76 -12.31 5.59
N ASP A 152 -3.92 -11.06 5.14
CA ASP A 152 -5.23 -10.46 4.91
C ASP A 152 -5.99 -11.22 3.83
N LEU A 153 -5.36 -11.52 2.69
CA LEU A 153 -5.98 -12.26 1.60
C LEU A 153 -6.44 -13.67 2.01
N ILE A 154 -5.64 -14.37 2.82
CA ILE A 154 -6.02 -15.69 3.34
C ILE A 154 -7.21 -15.58 4.30
N ARG A 155 -7.16 -14.63 5.24
CA ARG A 155 -8.19 -14.45 6.26
C ARG A 155 -9.55 -14.05 5.67
N PHE A 156 -9.54 -13.24 4.62
CA PHE A 156 -10.75 -12.84 3.89
C PHE A 156 -11.15 -13.81 2.78
N ASP A 157 -10.46 -14.95 2.64
CA ASP A 157 -10.68 -15.94 1.56
C ASP A 157 -10.61 -15.34 0.14
N ALA A 158 -9.83 -14.28 -0.03
CA ALA A 158 -9.75 -13.47 -1.25
C ALA A 158 -8.50 -13.76 -2.10
N ALA A 159 -7.62 -14.69 -1.68
CA ALA A 159 -6.33 -14.90 -2.32
C ALA A 159 -6.48 -15.36 -3.78
N PHE A 160 -7.36 -16.32 -4.06
CA PHE A 160 -7.57 -16.84 -5.42
C PHE A 160 -8.27 -15.83 -6.35
N GLU A 161 -9.11 -14.96 -5.79
CA GLU A 161 -9.79 -13.93 -6.55
C GLU A 161 -8.83 -12.79 -6.93
N LEU A 162 -7.99 -12.36 -5.98
CA LEU A 162 -7.20 -11.13 -6.11
C LEU A 162 -5.74 -11.34 -6.52
N VAL A 163 -5.26 -12.59 -6.59
CA VAL A 163 -3.89 -12.93 -7.00
C VAL A 163 -3.92 -13.84 -8.24
N PRO A 164 -3.84 -13.28 -9.46
CA PRO A 164 -3.99 -14.04 -10.70
C PRO A 164 -3.03 -15.21 -10.85
N SER A 165 -1.80 -15.10 -10.33
CA SER A 165 -0.80 -16.19 -10.38
C SER A 165 -1.21 -17.44 -9.61
N LEU A 166 -2.16 -17.35 -8.70
CA LEU A 166 -2.68 -18.50 -7.95
C LEU A 166 -3.65 -19.38 -8.75
N SER A 167 -4.08 -18.96 -9.94
CA SER A 167 -4.89 -19.78 -10.86
C SER A 167 -4.23 -21.14 -11.15
N LEU A 168 -2.89 -21.20 -11.15
CA LEU A 168 -2.08 -22.40 -11.34
C LEU A 168 -2.34 -23.48 -10.26
N PHE A 169 -2.88 -23.11 -9.11
CA PHE A 169 -3.17 -24.05 -8.02
C PHE A 169 -4.59 -24.62 -8.08
N ASN A 170 -5.37 -24.30 -9.12
CA ASN A 170 -6.73 -24.81 -9.35
C ASN A 170 -7.66 -24.73 -8.12
N GLY A 171 -7.56 -23.62 -7.37
CA GLY A 171 -8.37 -23.39 -6.17
C GLY A 171 -7.99 -24.24 -4.95
N ASN A 172 -6.88 -24.96 -4.98
CA ASN A 172 -6.45 -25.77 -3.84
C ASN A 172 -5.92 -24.89 -2.70
N LYS A 173 -6.81 -24.53 -1.77
CA LYS A 173 -6.52 -23.65 -0.62
C LYS A 173 -5.43 -24.19 0.30
N ALA A 174 -5.26 -25.50 0.40
CA ALA A 174 -4.21 -26.12 1.24
C ALA A 174 -2.81 -25.69 0.79
N LYS A 175 -2.62 -25.35 -0.48
CA LYS A 175 -1.34 -24.89 -1.02
C LYS A 175 -1.01 -23.42 -0.68
N LEU A 176 -1.93 -22.66 -0.09
CA LEU A 176 -1.70 -21.28 0.32
C LEU A 176 -1.05 -21.16 1.70
N LEU A 177 -1.03 -22.24 2.47
CA LEU A 177 -0.57 -22.23 3.86
C LEU A 177 0.92 -22.62 4.02
N PHE A 178 1.59 -22.96 2.91
CA PHE A 178 2.98 -23.43 2.90
C PHE A 178 3.82 -22.73 1.84
#